data_829b41bef17e0721ca3e30c2c5accd0c
#
_entry.id   829b41bef17e0721ca3e30c2c5accd0c
#
_cell.length_a   1.000
_cell.length_b   1.000
_cell.length_c   1.000
_cell.angle_alpha   90.00
_cell.angle_beta   90.00
_cell.angle_gamma   90.00
#
_symmetry.space_group_name_H-M   'P 1'
#
loop_
_entity.id
_entity.type
_entity.pdbx_description
1 polymer ?
#
loop_
_entity_poly.entity_id
_entity_poly.type
_entity_poly.pdbx_seq_one_letter_code
_entity_poly.pdbx_strand_id
1 'polypeptide(L)'
;MGGEHSTARRDRILAAAEREFATHGLSGARVDRIAARAGVNKQLLFHYFGSKAGLHHAAIVAVLDRAQIRASAHGQPAERLRQLVGELQDVTAGSPALLTMMADANSAGVTDNSARAVDEWYARAIGSVRQILVDGQRSGHFRDDLDAAPIAELVVSASLGTVVPARSAEPSGSSKSRDQLRDTLVRLVVDYCAWR
;
A
#
# COMPACT_ATOMS: atom_id res chain seq x y z
N MET A 1 -14.16 -30.66 2.11
CA MET A 1 -14.15 -30.13 3.49
C MET A 1 -12.74 -29.81 4.05
N GLY A 2 -11.63 -30.42 3.61
CA GLY A 2 -10.28 -30.13 4.13
C GLY A 2 -9.68 -28.79 3.66
N GLY A 3 -10.04 -28.31 2.48
CA GLY A 3 -9.44 -27.10 1.90
C GLY A 3 -9.90 -25.79 2.55
N GLU A 4 -11.18 -25.65 2.87
CA GLU A 4 -11.74 -24.43 3.48
C GLU A 4 -11.18 -24.19 4.89
N HIS A 5 -11.04 -25.24 5.69
CA HIS A 5 -10.42 -25.12 7.03
C HIS A 5 -8.94 -24.77 6.97
N SER A 6 -8.23 -25.19 5.93
CA SER A 6 -6.82 -24.84 5.71
C SER A 6 -6.66 -23.35 5.34
N THR A 7 -7.49 -22.85 4.42
CA THR A 7 -7.49 -21.45 4.00
C THR A 7 -7.84 -20.51 5.14
N ALA A 8 -8.94 -20.77 5.86
CA ALA A 8 -9.35 -19.96 7.01
C ALA A 8 -8.28 -19.94 8.12
N ARG A 9 -7.53 -21.03 8.30
CA ARG A 9 -6.44 -21.11 9.27
C ARG A 9 -5.23 -20.30 8.82
N ARG A 10 -4.87 -20.41 7.54
CA ARG A 10 -3.80 -19.60 6.92
C ARG A 10 -4.09 -18.11 7.06
N ASP A 11 -5.31 -17.68 6.81
CA ASP A 11 -5.72 -16.27 6.90
C ASP A 11 -5.66 -15.75 8.33
N ARG A 12 -6.04 -16.56 9.34
CA ARG A 12 -5.88 -16.18 10.75
C ARG A 12 -4.42 -16.00 11.14
N ILE A 13 -3.53 -16.86 10.64
CA ILE A 13 -2.09 -16.73 10.90
C ILE A 13 -1.57 -15.43 10.25
N LEU A 14 -1.93 -15.13 9.00
CA LEU A 14 -1.52 -13.91 8.32
C LEU A 14 -2.02 -12.65 9.02
N ALA A 15 -3.27 -12.63 9.47
CA ALA A 15 -3.81 -11.50 10.23
C ALA A 15 -3.11 -11.28 11.58
N ALA A 16 -2.73 -12.37 12.25
CA ALA A 16 -1.95 -12.29 13.49
C ALA A 16 -0.50 -11.82 13.23
N ALA A 17 0.09 -12.28 12.14
CA ALA A 17 1.44 -11.92 11.69
C ALA A 17 1.51 -10.44 11.30
N GLU A 18 0.55 -9.94 10.53
CA GLU A 18 0.44 -8.53 10.16
C GLU A 18 0.49 -7.62 11.39
N ARG A 19 -0.33 -7.90 12.40
CA ARG A 19 -0.35 -7.11 13.65
C ARG A 19 0.96 -7.15 14.41
N GLU A 20 1.59 -8.31 14.47
CA GLU A 20 2.86 -8.49 15.19
C GLU A 20 4.00 -7.77 14.46
N PHE A 21 4.11 -7.92 13.14
CA PHE A 21 5.12 -7.24 12.32
C PHE A 21 4.91 -5.73 12.26
N ALA A 22 3.66 -5.27 12.20
CA ALA A 22 3.33 -3.85 12.26
C ALA A 22 3.85 -3.16 13.50
N THR A 23 3.77 -3.86 14.64
CA THR A 23 4.11 -3.28 15.94
C THR A 23 5.59 -3.40 16.27
N HIS A 24 6.24 -4.48 15.84
CA HIS A 24 7.57 -4.84 16.29
C HIS A 24 8.62 -4.94 15.17
N GLY A 25 8.22 -4.73 13.92
CA GLY A 25 9.06 -4.97 12.75
C GLY A 25 9.43 -6.44 12.58
N LEU A 26 10.14 -6.76 11.50
CA LEU A 26 10.61 -8.13 11.27
C LEU A 26 11.54 -8.60 12.41
N SER A 27 12.48 -7.77 12.83
CA SER A 27 13.48 -8.16 13.86
C SER A 27 12.84 -8.40 15.22
N GLY A 28 11.95 -7.53 15.70
CA GLY A 28 11.33 -7.56 17.03
C GLY A 28 10.14 -8.51 17.16
N ALA A 29 9.54 -8.92 16.04
CA ALA A 29 8.38 -9.83 16.06
C ALA A 29 8.72 -11.23 16.61
N ARG A 30 7.78 -11.81 17.35
CA ARG A 30 7.93 -13.14 17.96
C ARG A 30 6.93 -14.13 17.39
N VAL A 31 7.42 -15.20 16.78
CA VAL A 31 6.60 -16.28 16.19
C VAL A 31 5.67 -16.92 17.23
N ASP A 32 6.11 -17.02 18.47
CA ASP A 32 5.28 -17.59 19.56
C ASP A 32 4.05 -16.71 19.84
N ARG A 33 4.18 -15.37 19.79
CA ARG A 33 3.05 -14.45 19.93
C ARG A 33 2.08 -14.55 18.75
N ILE A 34 2.61 -14.71 17.55
CA ILE A 34 1.81 -14.90 16.33
C ILE A 34 1.00 -16.20 16.44
N ALA A 35 1.66 -17.31 16.79
CA ALA A 35 1.03 -18.62 16.95
C ALA A 35 -0.08 -18.59 18.00
N ALA A 36 0.20 -18.04 19.17
CA ALA A 36 -0.79 -17.88 20.24
C ALA A 36 -2.01 -17.06 19.81
N ARG A 37 -1.78 -15.92 19.14
CA ARG A 37 -2.87 -15.05 18.65
C ARG A 37 -3.70 -15.71 17.54
N ALA A 38 -3.07 -16.51 16.69
CA ALA A 38 -3.75 -17.26 15.63
C ALA A 38 -4.47 -18.51 16.11
N GLY A 39 -4.26 -18.93 17.37
CA GLY A 39 -4.81 -20.19 17.92
C GLY A 39 -4.22 -21.42 17.25
N VAL A 40 -2.92 -21.41 16.98
CA VAL A 40 -2.19 -22.52 16.37
C VAL A 40 -0.89 -22.80 17.12
N ASN A 41 -0.32 -24.00 16.93
CA ASN A 41 1.01 -24.27 17.43
C ASN A 41 2.10 -23.73 16.46
N LYS A 42 3.28 -23.50 17.00
CA LYS A 42 4.45 -22.98 16.27
C LYS A 42 4.89 -23.90 15.12
N GLN A 43 4.77 -25.21 15.29
CA GLN A 43 5.14 -26.19 14.25
C GLN A 43 4.25 -26.04 13.01
N LEU A 44 2.95 -25.87 13.22
CA LEU A 44 2.00 -25.65 12.13
C LEU A 44 2.30 -24.36 11.38
N LEU A 45 2.68 -23.30 12.09
CA LEU A 45 3.07 -22.03 11.47
C LEU A 45 4.29 -22.23 10.55
N PHE A 46 5.34 -22.92 11.03
CA PHE A 46 6.50 -23.23 10.20
C PHE A 46 6.19 -24.21 9.07
N HIS A 47 5.23 -25.10 9.24
CA HIS A 47 4.75 -25.95 8.16
C HIS A 47 4.15 -25.16 6.99
N TYR A 48 3.39 -24.08 7.27
CA TYR A 48 2.79 -23.23 6.25
C TYR A 48 3.77 -22.26 5.60
N PHE A 49 4.71 -21.70 6.34
CA PHE A 49 5.49 -20.55 5.92
C PHE A 49 7.00 -20.77 5.94
N GLY A 50 7.46 -21.92 6.40
CA GLY A 50 8.86 -22.31 6.44
C GLY A 50 9.70 -21.61 7.51
N SER A 51 9.66 -20.27 7.51
CA SER A 51 10.47 -19.42 8.39
C SER A 51 9.73 -18.18 8.85
N LYS A 52 10.31 -17.42 9.80
CA LYS A 52 9.82 -16.09 10.19
C LYS A 52 9.85 -15.11 9.01
N ALA A 53 10.91 -15.17 8.18
CA ALA A 53 11.01 -14.36 6.98
C ALA A 53 9.98 -14.77 5.92
N GLY A 54 9.74 -16.08 5.73
CA GLY A 54 8.67 -16.56 4.84
C GLY A 54 7.27 -16.15 5.30
N LEU A 55 7.02 -16.16 6.62
CA LEU A 55 5.77 -15.64 7.17
C LEU A 55 5.63 -14.12 6.96
N HIS A 56 6.71 -13.36 7.14
CA HIS A 56 6.73 -11.92 6.90
C HIS A 56 6.43 -11.61 5.43
N HIS A 57 7.12 -12.29 4.51
CA HIS A 57 6.84 -12.17 3.08
C HIS A 57 5.38 -12.47 2.74
N ALA A 58 4.84 -13.59 3.22
CA ALA A 58 3.45 -13.95 2.99
C ALA A 58 2.45 -12.93 3.56
N ALA A 59 2.76 -12.32 4.71
CA ALA A 59 1.96 -11.27 5.31
C ALA A 59 2.00 -9.98 4.48
N ILE A 60 3.18 -9.57 3.98
CA ILE A 60 3.32 -8.43 3.05
C ILE A 60 2.47 -8.66 1.81
N VAL A 61 2.65 -9.79 1.12
CA VAL A 61 1.87 -10.10 -0.10
C VAL A 61 0.37 -10.04 0.19
N ALA A 62 -0.09 -10.62 1.30
CA ALA A 62 -1.51 -10.58 1.66
C ALA A 62 -2.03 -9.15 1.92
N VAL A 63 -1.21 -8.26 2.49
CA VAL A 63 -1.56 -6.85 2.67
C VAL A 63 -1.61 -6.13 1.33
N LEU A 64 -0.59 -6.31 0.47
CA LEU A 64 -0.52 -5.70 -0.86
C LEU A 64 -1.64 -6.17 -1.79
N ASP A 65 -2.05 -7.45 -1.68
CA ASP A 65 -3.18 -7.99 -2.45
C ASP A 65 -4.52 -7.36 -2.03
N ARG A 66 -4.70 -7.05 -0.76
CA ARG A 66 -5.87 -6.30 -0.27
C ARG A 66 -5.82 -4.83 -0.67
N ALA A 67 -4.61 -4.30 -0.80
CA ALA A 67 -4.31 -2.94 -1.23
C ALA A 67 -4.42 -2.78 -2.76
N GLN A 68 -5.42 -3.39 -3.38
CA GLN A 68 -5.59 -3.31 -4.83
C GLN A 68 -5.95 -1.89 -5.27
N ILE A 69 -5.12 -1.33 -6.12
CA ILE A 69 -5.37 -0.06 -6.79
C ILE A 69 -6.23 -0.34 -8.01
N ARG A 70 -7.46 0.16 -7.99
CA ARG A 70 -8.44 -0.03 -9.08
C ARG A 70 -8.65 1.27 -9.83
N ALA A 71 -7.67 1.68 -10.63
CA ALA A 71 -7.86 2.84 -11.49
C ALA A 71 -9.11 2.66 -12.36
N SER A 72 -10.09 3.54 -12.21
CA SER A 72 -11.27 3.54 -13.08
C SER A 72 -10.83 3.77 -14.53
N ALA A 73 -11.35 2.96 -15.44
CA ALA A 73 -11.13 3.13 -16.87
C ALA A 73 -12.03 4.24 -17.46
N HIS A 74 -13.04 4.71 -16.73
CA HIS A 74 -14.06 5.63 -17.19
C HIS A 74 -14.07 6.92 -16.37
N GLY A 75 -14.43 8.03 -17.01
CA GLY A 75 -14.53 9.34 -16.38
C GLY A 75 -13.44 10.32 -16.82
N GLN A 76 -13.60 11.57 -16.38
CA GLN A 76 -12.62 12.64 -16.67
C GLN A 76 -11.28 12.34 -15.98
N PRO A 77 -10.14 12.66 -16.61
CA PRO A 77 -8.81 12.38 -16.04
C PRO A 77 -8.63 12.90 -14.62
N ALA A 78 -9.11 14.10 -14.31
CA ALA A 78 -9.04 14.69 -12.98
C ALA A 78 -9.83 13.88 -11.93
N GLU A 79 -11.01 13.35 -12.30
CA GLU A 79 -11.83 12.52 -11.40
C GLU A 79 -11.20 11.16 -11.15
N ARG A 80 -10.68 10.53 -12.21
CA ARG A 80 -9.93 9.27 -12.13
C ARG A 80 -8.71 9.42 -11.22
N LEU A 81 -7.98 10.54 -11.34
CA LEU A 81 -6.84 10.84 -10.49
C LEU A 81 -7.27 11.02 -9.03
N ARG A 82 -8.37 11.74 -8.77
CA ARG A 82 -8.91 11.93 -7.40
C ARG A 82 -9.27 10.59 -6.77
N GLN A 83 -9.94 9.71 -7.50
CA GLN A 83 -10.30 8.39 -7.03
C GLN A 83 -9.06 7.57 -6.69
N LEU A 84 -8.06 7.53 -7.59
CA LEU A 84 -6.84 6.75 -7.39
C LEU A 84 -6.01 7.25 -6.20
N VAL A 85 -5.87 8.56 -6.04
CA VAL A 85 -5.20 9.16 -4.86
C VAL A 85 -5.96 8.79 -3.58
N GLY A 86 -7.30 8.80 -3.61
CA GLY A 86 -8.13 8.34 -2.49
C GLY A 86 -7.86 6.88 -2.13
N GLU A 87 -7.86 5.99 -3.11
CA GLU A 87 -7.55 4.57 -2.91
C GLU A 87 -6.15 4.35 -2.30
N LEU A 88 -5.13 5.07 -2.77
CA LEU A 88 -3.77 5.03 -2.20
C LEU A 88 -3.73 5.47 -0.74
N GLN A 89 -4.45 6.53 -0.39
CA GLN A 89 -4.54 7.02 0.98
C GLN A 89 -5.34 6.08 1.89
N ASP A 90 -6.41 5.47 1.36
CA ASP A 90 -7.24 4.52 2.12
C ASP A 90 -6.47 3.23 2.42
N VAL A 91 -5.63 2.78 1.50
CA VAL A 91 -4.72 1.64 1.72
C VAL A 91 -3.80 1.88 2.92
N THR A 92 -3.16 3.05 2.97
CA THR A 92 -2.24 3.39 4.05
C THR A 92 -2.96 3.68 5.36
N ALA A 93 -4.14 4.30 5.33
CA ALA A 93 -4.96 4.55 6.50
C ALA A 93 -5.60 3.28 7.08
N GLY A 94 -6.01 2.37 6.22
CA GLY A 94 -6.62 1.09 6.61
C GLY A 94 -5.62 0.07 7.16
N SER A 95 -4.33 0.21 6.82
CA SER A 95 -3.27 -0.65 7.32
C SER A 95 -2.02 0.16 7.70
N PRO A 96 -1.97 0.75 8.90
CA PRO A 96 -0.74 1.38 9.41
C PRO A 96 0.46 0.42 9.40
N ALA A 97 0.17 -0.88 9.46
CA ALA A 97 1.13 -1.96 9.31
C ALA A 97 1.87 -1.94 7.98
N LEU A 98 1.19 -1.53 6.91
CA LEU A 98 1.73 -1.61 5.56
C LEU A 98 3.03 -0.82 5.43
N LEU A 99 3.04 0.44 5.87
CA LEU A 99 4.24 1.29 5.76
C LEU A 99 5.43 0.74 6.55
N THR A 100 5.19 0.22 7.77
CA THR A 100 6.24 -0.41 8.57
C THR A 100 6.78 -1.66 7.87
N MET A 101 5.88 -2.51 7.36
CA MET A 101 6.27 -3.75 6.68
C MET A 101 6.98 -3.47 5.34
N MET A 102 6.58 -2.43 4.60
CA MET A 102 7.26 -2.00 3.38
C MET A 102 8.66 -1.45 3.68
N ALA A 103 8.81 -0.66 4.75
CA ALA A 103 10.12 -0.17 5.19
C ALA A 103 11.02 -1.33 5.63
N ASP A 104 10.49 -2.31 6.36
CA ASP A 104 11.22 -3.53 6.74
C ASP A 104 11.64 -4.34 5.51
N ALA A 105 10.79 -4.44 4.49
CA ALA A 105 11.10 -5.17 3.25
C ALA A 105 12.30 -4.57 2.51
N ASN A 106 12.48 -3.26 2.59
CA ASN A 106 13.61 -2.54 1.97
C ASN A 106 14.86 -2.50 2.86
N SER A 107 14.81 -3.08 4.05
CA SER A 107 15.95 -3.10 4.96
C SER A 107 16.90 -4.27 4.66
N ALA A 108 18.20 -4.06 4.87
CA ALA A 108 19.21 -5.10 4.67
C ALA A 108 18.91 -6.34 5.54
N GLY A 109 18.82 -7.52 4.91
CA GLY A 109 18.59 -8.80 5.58
C GLY A 109 17.18 -9.39 5.42
N VAL A 110 16.26 -8.67 4.77
CA VAL A 110 14.97 -9.21 4.32
C VAL A 110 15.15 -9.93 2.97
N THR A 111 14.40 -10.99 2.75
CA THR A 111 14.49 -11.76 1.50
C THR A 111 14.16 -10.88 0.30
N ASP A 112 14.94 -11.00 -0.79
CA ASP A 112 14.71 -10.32 -2.08
C ASP A 112 13.24 -10.37 -2.55
N ASN A 113 12.52 -11.42 -2.18
CA ASN A 113 11.12 -11.61 -2.56
C ASN A 113 10.16 -10.59 -1.91
N SER A 114 10.42 -10.13 -0.67
CA SER A 114 9.57 -9.13 -0.02
C SER A 114 9.75 -7.76 -0.62
N ALA A 115 11.00 -7.34 -0.84
CA ALA A 115 11.33 -6.09 -1.52
C ALA A 115 10.73 -6.08 -2.93
N ARG A 116 10.92 -7.16 -3.67
CA ARG A 116 10.36 -7.31 -5.02
C ARG A 116 8.83 -7.19 -5.06
N ALA A 117 8.11 -7.80 -4.13
CA ALA A 117 6.65 -7.68 -4.06
C ALA A 117 6.20 -6.22 -3.81
N VAL A 118 6.94 -5.49 -2.97
CA VAL A 118 6.73 -4.06 -2.72
C VAL A 118 7.01 -3.25 -3.98
N ASP A 119 8.15 -3.48 -4.65
CA ASP A 119 8.53 -2.77 -5.87
C ASP A 119 7.51 -2.99 -7.00
N GLU A 120 7.02 -4.22 -7.17
CA GLU A 120 5.99 -4.56 -8.15
C GLU A 120 4.66 -3.84 -7.84
N TRP A 121 4.31 -3.69 -6.57
CA TRP A 121 3.13 -2.95 -6.17
C TRP A 121 3.28 -1.45 -6.45
N TYR A 122 4.44 -0.84 -6.11
CA TYR A 122 4.76 0.55 -6.45
C TYR A 122 4.72 0.78 -7.96
N ALA A 123 5.33 -0.10 -8.74
CA ALA A 123 5.34 0.01 -10.20
C ALA A 123 3.92 -0.01 -10.79
N ARG A 124 3.02 -0.85 -10.25
CA ARG A 124 1.61 -0.85 -10.65
C ARG A 124 0.90 0.45 -10.29
N ALA A 125 1.14 0.98 -9.09
CA ALA A 125 0.57 2.25 -8.65
C ALA A 125 0.99 3.41 -9.57
N ILE A 126 2.30 3.53 -9.81
CA ILE A 126 2.89 4.53 -10.71
C ILE A 126 2.33 4.37 -12.14
N GLY A 127 2.28 3.12 -12.63
CA GLY A 127 1.74 2.81 -13.95
C GLY A 127 0.28 3.25 -14.11
N SER A 128 -0.54 3.07 -13.07
CA SER A 128 -1.95 3.50 -13.07
C SER A 128 -2.09 5.02 -13.11
N VAL A 129 -1.31 5.76 -12.32
CA VAL A 129 -1.30 7.24 -12.37
C VAL A 129 -0.82 7.71 -13.73
N ARG A 130 0.30 7.16 -14.22
CA ARG A 130 0.86 7.52 -15.55
C ARG A 130 -0.16 7.30 -16.66
N GLN A 131 -0.91 6.19 -16.63
CA GLN A 131 -1.94 5.93 -17.64
C GLN A 131 -3.03 7.01 -17.64
N ILE A 132 -3.48 7.47 -16.47
CA ILE A 132 -4.47 8.56 -16.35
C ILE A 132 -3.92 9.85 -16.94
N LEU A 133 -2.65 10.18 -16.66
CA LEU A 133 -2.02 11.39 -17.21
C LEU A 133 -1.90 11.32 -18.73
N VAL A 134 -1.43 10.19 -19.28
CA VAL A 134 -1.31 9.99 -20.74
C VAL A 134 -2.69 10.00 -21.42
N ASP A 135 -3.72 9.42 -20.82
CA ASP A 135 -5.09 9.48 -21.34
C ASP A 135 -5.59 10.93 -21.35
N GLY A 136 -5.27 11.70 -20.31
CA GLY A 136 -5.59 13.13 -20.24
C GLY A 136 -4.89 13.96 -21.31
N GLN A 137 -3.62 13.68 -21.62
CA GLN A 137 -2.87 14.28 -22.70
C GLN A 137 -3.51 13.95 -24.07
N ARG A 138 -3.78 12.67 -24.34
CA ARG A 138 -4.41 12.21 -25.60
C ARG A 138 -5.79 12.81 -25.83
N SER A 139 -6.53 13.06 -24.77
CA SER A 139 -7.88 13.65 -24.83
C SER A 139 -7.88 15.20 -24.80
N GLY A 140 -6.70 15.82 -24.75
CA GLY A 140 -6.55 17.28 -24.72
C GLY A 140 -6.95 17.95 -23.39
N HIS A 141 -7.14 17.17 -22.32
CA HIS A 141 -7.39 17.71 -20.98
C HIS A 141 -6.11 18.16 -20.28
N PHE A 142 -5.00 17.52 -20.61
CA PHE A 142 -3.68 17.84 -20.09
C PHE A 142 -2.73 18.21 -21.23
N ARG A 143 -1.77 19.04 -20.91
CA ARG A 143 -0.72 19.47 -21.85
C ARG A 143 0.20 18.29 -22.20
N ASP A 144 0.60 18.20 -23.46
CA ASP A 144 1.36 17.08 -24.02
C ASP A 144 2.88 17.23 -23.91
N ASP A 145 3.36 18.42 -23.51
CA ASP A 145 4.79 18.71 -23.33
C ASP A 145 5.33 18.25 -21.96
N LEU A 146 4.50 17.70 -21.07
CA LEU A 146 4.91 17.20 -19.76
C LEU A 146 5.24 15.72 -19.81
N ASP A 147 6.33 15.34 -19.15
CA ASP A 147 6.62 13.94 -18.89
C ASP A 147 5.73 13.40 -17.76
N ALA A 148 4.86 12.45 -18.10
CA ALA A 148 3.94 11.84 -17.15
C ALA A 148 4.63 10.93 -16.13
N ALA A 149 5.85 10.44 -16.38
CA ALA A 149 6.51 9.49 -15.51
C ALA A 149 6.92 10.12 -14.16
N PRO A 150 7.69 11.20 -14.09
CA PRO A 150 8.06 11.82 -12.81
C PRO A 150 6.86 12.38 -12.06
N ILE A 151 5.81 12.85 -12.78
CA ILE A 151 4.59 13.30 -12.13
C ILE A 151 3.88 12.14 -11.44
N ALA A 152 3.81 10.98 -12.09
CA ALA A 152 3.20 9.79 -11.51
C ALA A 152 3.94 9.30 -10.25
N GLU A 153 5.27 9.30 -10.28
CA GLU A 153 6.10 8.96 -9.11
C GLU A 153 5.84 9.93 -7.94
N LEU A 154 5.79 11.22 -8.22
CA LEU A 154 5.50 12.24 -7.20
C LEU A 154 4.11 12.05 -6.59
N VAL A 155 3.09 11.79 -7.41
CA VAL A 155 1.71 11.58 -6.95
C VAL A 155 1.62 10.36 -6.03
N VAL A 156 2.22 9.23 -6.42
CA VAL A 156 2.21 8.02 -5.60
C VAL A 156 2.97 8.25 -4.28
N SER A 157 4.17 8.83 -4.35
CA SER A 157 4.99 9.10 -3.16
C SER A 157 4.30 10.06 -2.19
N ALA A 158 3.70 11.14 -2.70
CA ALA A 158 2.95 12.09 -1.89
C ALA A 158 1.70 11.45 -1.25
N SER A 159 0.99 10.60 -2.01
CA SER A 159 -0.21 9.92 -1.49
C SER A 159 0.11 8.95 -0.34
N LEU A 160 1.23 8.26 -0.42
CA LEU A 160 1.68 7.33 0.63
C LEU A 160 2.34 8.05 1.81
N GLY A 161 3.08 9.13 1.56
CA GLY A 161 3.78 9.92 2.57
C GLY A 161 2.88 10.71 3.51
N THR A 162 1.63 10.97 3.12
CA THR A 162 0.67 11.73 3.93
C THR A 162 0.21 11.03 5.21
N VAL A 163 0.60 9.79 5.41
CA VAL A 163 0.28 8.97 6.60
C VAL A 163 1.38 8.98 7.65
N VAL A 164 2.48 9.71 7.45
CA VAL A 164 3.46 9.90 8.53
C VAL A 164 2.79 10.67 9.65
N PRO A 165 2.56 10.07 10.84
CA PRO A 165 2.01 10.82 11.95
C PRO A 165 2.96 11.95 12.28
N ALA A 166 2.50 13.18 12.13
CA ALA A 166 3.20 14.33 12.64
C ALA A 166 3.42 14.10 14.15
N ARG A 167 4.66 13.96 14.57
CA ARG A 167 5.04 13.76 15.98
C ARG A 167 4.68 14.94 16.89
N SER A 168 4.03 15.95 16.33
CA SER A 168 3.72 17.19 17.03
C SER A 168 2.54 17.89 16.36
N ALA A 169 1.36 17.48 16.62
CA ALA A 169 0.12 18.25 16.64
C ALA A 169 -1.04 17.27 16.70
N GLU A 170 -2.01 17.57 17.56
CA GLU A 170 -3.41 17.14 17.54
C GLU A 170 -3.72 15.78 16.87
N PRO A 171 -4.66 14.96 17.34
CA PRO A 171 -5.10 13.74 16.68
C PRO A 171 -5.85 14.08 15.37
N SER A 172 -5.16 14.68 14.43
CA SER A 172 -5.66 15.12 13.13
C SER A 172 -5.65 14.00 12.10
N GLY A 173 -5.91 12.78 12.52
CA GLY A 173 -6.28 11.67 11.66
C GLY A 173 -7.76 11.69 11.28
N SER A 174 -8.45 12.84 11.33
CA SER A 174 -9.83 12.93 10.91
C SER A 174 -9.93 12.69 9.40
N SER A 175 -10.93 11.95 8.97
CA SER A 175 -11.29 11.77 7.55
C SER A 175 -11.24 13.10 6.79
N LYS A 176 -11.72 14.17 7.41
CA LYS A 176 -11.74 15.52 6.84
C LYS A 176 -10.34 16.07 6.48
N SER A 177 -9.32 15.82 7.30
CA SER A 177 -7.95 16.26 7.00
C SER A 177 -7.34 15.49 5.83
N ARG A 178 -7.63 14.19 5.70
CA ARG A 178 -7.21 13.37 4.58
C ARG A 178 -7.89 13.78 3.28
N ASP A 179 -9.18 14.03 3.32
CA ASP A 179 -9.95 14.49 2.16
C ASP A 179 -9.42 15.85 1.66
N GLN A 180 -9.12 16.79 2.55
CA GLN A 180 -8.51 18.06 2.20
C GLN A 180 -7.14 17.90 1.55
N LEU A 181 -6.32 16.99 2.06
CA LEU A 181 -4.99 16.74 1.52
C LEU A 181 -5.05 16.08 0.15
N ARG A 182 -5.95 15.10 -0.02
CA ARG A 182 -6.25 14.48 -1.31
C ARG A 182 -6.67 15.54 -2.34
N ASP A 183 -7.65 16.36 -2.01
CA ASP A 183 -8.16 17.38 -2.91
C ASP A 183 -7.11 18.44 -3.25
N THR A 184 -6.25 18.78 -2.29
CA THR A 184 -5.13 19.68 -2.52
C THR A 184 -4.11 19.06 -3.47
N LEU A 185 -3.69 17.82 -3.24
CA LEU A 185 -2.75 17.12 -4.11
C LEU A 185 -3.29 16.99 -5.54
N VAL A 186 -4.53 16.53 -5.68
CA VAL A 186 -5.17 16.37 -6.99
C VAL A 186 -5.27 17.73 -7.70
N ARG A 187 -5.68 18.78 -7.00
CA ARG A 187 -5.76 20.13 -7.58
C ARG A 187 -4.39 20.61 -8.07
N LEU A 188 -3.35 20.50 -7.26
CA LEU A 188 -1.99 20.88 -7.64
C LEU A 188 -1.53 20.17 -8.92
N VAL A 189 -1.78 18.85 -9.01
CA VAL A 189 -1.40 18.06 -10.18
C VAL A 189 -2.24 18.43 -11.39
N VAL A 190 -3.56 18.56 -11.23
CA VAL A 190 -4.46 18.94 -12.34
C VAL A 190 -4.15 20.34 -12.85
N ASP A 191 -3.98 21.31 -11.96
CA ASP A 191 -3.65 22.70 -12.33
C ASP A 191 -2.28 22.79 -13.04
N TYR A 192 -1.32 21.96 -12.60
CA TYR A 192 -0.01 21.88 -13.24
C TYR A 192 -0.08 21.24 -14.63
N CYS A 193 -0.91 20.23 -14.81
CA CYS A 193 -1.07 19.50 -16.06
C CYS A 193 -2.05 20.16 -17.04
N ALA A 194 -2.94 21.06 -16.58
CA ALA A 194 -3.91 21.72 -17.44
C ALA A 194 -3.26 22.69 -18.41
N TRP A 195 -3.86 22.84 -19.58
CA TRP A 195 -3.54 23.94 -20.50
C TRP A 195 -3.94 25.27 -19.85
N ARG A 196 -3.03 26.22 -19.86
CA ARG A 196 -3.34 27.63 -19.55
C ARG A 196 -3.83 28.37 -20.77
#